data_8877cfefb8267498f10869e360b3baab
#
_entry.id   8877cfefb8267498f10869e360b3baab
#
_cell.length_a   1.000
_cell.length_b   1.000
_cell.length_c   1.000
_cell.angle_alpha   90.00
_cell.angle_beta   90.00
_cell.angle_gamma   90.00
#
_symmetry.space_group_name_H-M   'P 1'
#
loop_
_entity.id
_entity.type
_entity.pdbx_description
1 polymer ?
#
loop_
_entity_poly.entity_id
_entity_poly.type
_entity_poly.pdbx_seq_one_letter_code
_entity_poly.pdbx_strand_id
1 'polypeptide(L)'
;MDFSLFELLTVFVAIFFGALVQGTIGFGLAIVAAPILYLVTPELVPGSIILMAMLVGGLTAKRNLHAVELSDLKSAIMGRIPGSLLGAALLTVASQRTMGLFMGGSVLFAVMASLSPYKVQANGKTLFSAGLVSGIMGTASSIGGPPMALVMQNQSSERIRANLSAYFVASAVISLSILTYSGQFGWVQLKYGLMFVPCVLAGNLVARKLVPHVNQAMIRKALLLLCSVAGISAIISAI
;
A
#
# COMPACT_ATOMS: atom_id res chain seq x y z
N MET A 1 21.39 -3.26 -11.61
CA MET A 1 21.03 -4.25 -10.58
C MET A 1 21.01 -5.61 -11.23
N ASP A 2 21.87 -6.47 -10.80
CA ASP A 2 21.86 -7.88 -11.19
C ASP A 2 21.25 -8.64 -10.01
N PHE A 3 19.97 -9.00 -10.14
CA PHE A 3 19.30 -9.82 -9.15
C PHE A 3 19.84 -11.24 -9.19
N SER A 4 20.20 -11.78 -8.04
CA SER A 4 20.33 -13.22 -7.91
C SER A 4 18.96 -13.89 -8.19
N LEU A 5 18.98 -15.14 -8.63
CA LEU A 5 17.74 -15.89 -8.88
C LEU A 5 16.87 -15.96 -7.63
N PHE A 6 17.47 -16.09 -6.45
CA PHE A 6 16.76 -16.13 -5.16
C PHE A 6 16.04 -14.79 -4.85
N GLU A 7 16.72 -13.66 -5.05
CA GLU A 7 16.12 -12.34 -4.86
C GLU A 7 14.96 -12.10 -5.82
N LEU A 8 15.18 -12.45 -7.11
CA LEU A 8 14.13 -12.31 -8.13
C LEU A 8 12.88 -13.12 -7.77
N LEU A 9 13.05 -14.39 -7.36
CA LEU A 9 11.95 -15.25 -6.94
C LEU A 9 11.25 -14.70 -5.69
N THR A 10 12.01 -14.21 -4.71
CA THR A 10 11.45 -13.63 -3.47
C THR A 10 10.60 -12.40 -3.77
N VAL A 11 11.11 -11.49 -4.60
CA VAL A 11 10.39 -10.30 -5.04
C VAL A 11 9.13 -10.68 -5.82
N PHE A 12 9.24 -11.67 -6.73
CA PHE A 12 8.12 -12.14 -7.53
C PHE A 12 6.98 -12.71 -6.66
N VAL A 13 7.33 -13.54 -5.70
CA VAL A 13 6.38 -14.15 -4.73
C VAL A 13 5.73 -13.06 -3.87
N ALA A 14 6.51 -12.12 -3.34
CA ALA A 14 6.00 -11.03 -2.50
C ALA A 14 5.00 -10.14 -3.28
N ILE A 15 5.33 -9.76 -4.51
CA ILE A 15 4.47 -8.95 -5.37
C ILE A 15 3.21 -9.71 -5.77
N PHE A 16 3.33 -10.99 -6.15
CA PHE A 16 2.19 -11.82 -6.52
C PHE A 16 1.18 -11.92 -5.38
N PHE A 17 1.62 -12.32 -4.19
CA PHE A 17 0.74 -12.40 -3.03
C PHE A 17 0.23 -11.03 -2.59
N GLY A 18 1.05 -9.99 -2.64
CA GLY A 18 0.62 -8.63 -2.40
C GLY A 18 -0.48 -8.16 -3.34
N ALA A 19 -0.35 -8.45 -4.65
CA ALA A 19 -1.37 -8.12 -5.65
C ALA A 19 -2.65 -8.96 -5.47
N LEU A 20 -2.51 -10.23 -5.12
CA LEU A 20 -3.63 -11.11 -4.78
C LEU A 20 -4.44 -10.53 -3.61
N VAL A 21 -3.75 -10.12 -2.56
CA VAL A 21 -4.36 -9.50 -1.37
C VAL A 21 -5.07 -8.21 -1.71
N GLN A 22 -4.37 -7.30 -2.38
CA GLN A 22 -4.97 -6.02 -2.78
C GLN A 22 -6.18 -6.22 -3.69
N GLY A 23 -6.14 -7.18 -4.60
CA GLY A 23 -7.26 -7.51 -5.48
C GLY A 23 -8.48 -8.08 -4.74
N THR A 24 -8.28 -8.72 -3.58
CA THR A 24 -9.37 -9.30 -2.76
C THR A 24 -9.98 -8.29 -1.79
N ILE A 25 -9.16 -7.52 -1.08
CA ILE A 25 -9.59 -6.65 0.03
C ILE A 25 -9.70 -5.18 -0.41
N GLY A 26 -9.00 -4.79 -1.49
CA GLY A 26 -8.93 -3.41 -2.00
C GLY A 26 -7.66 -2.68 -1.60
N PHE A 27 -6.86 -3.22 -0.69
CA PHE A 27 -5.53 -2.71 -0.29
C PHE A 27 -4.66 -3.88 0.16
N GLY A 28 -3.33 -3.68 0.27
CA GLY A 28 -2.46 -4.69 0.88
C GLY A 28 -1.22 -5.08 0.08
N LEU A 29 -1.09 -4.71 -1.21
CA LEU A 29 0.12 -5.03 -1.98
C LEU A 29 1.36 -4.54 -1.23
N ALA A 30 1.37 -3.28 -0.84
CA ALA A 30 2.49 -2.69 -0.14
C ALA A 30 2.72 -3.30 1.25
N ILE A 31 1.66 -3.66 1.98
CA ILE A 31 1.79 -4.23 3.32
C ILE A 31 2.55 -5.58 3.28
N VAL A 32 2.34 -6.35 2.22
CA VAL A 32 3.03 -7.64 1.99
C VAL A 32 4.40 -7.43 1.34
N ALA A 33 4.44 -6.66 0.24
CA ALA A 33 5.63 -6.57 -0.58
C ALA A 33 6.67 -5.57 -0.05
N ALA A 34 6.26 -4.43 0.57
CA ALA A 34 7.20 -3.40 0.95
C ALA A 34 8.27 -3.85 1.97
N PRO A 35 7.94 -4.52 3.07
CA PRO A 35 8.96 -4.96 4.02
C PRO A 35 9.91 -6.01 3.41
N ILE A 36 9.40 -6.89 2.55
CA ILE A 36 10.22 -7.92 1.89
C ILE A 36 11.14 -7.26 0.86
N LEU A 37 10.62 -6.38 0.01
CA LEU A 37 11.41 -5.66 -0.96
C LEU A 37 12.44 -4.73 -0.29
N TYR A 38 12.07 -4.12 0.84
CA TYR A 38 13.00 -3.28 1.58
C TYR A 38 14.23 -4.04 2.09
N LEU A 39 14.05 -5.31 2.49
CA LEU A 39 15.16 -6.17 2.94
C LEU A 39 16.01 -6.70 1.78
N VAL A 40 15.41 -6.93 0.61
CA VAL A 40 16.08 -7.54 -0.55
C VAL A 40 16.59 -6.49 -1.52
N THR A 41 15.78 -5.47 -1.80
CA THR A 41 16.03 -4.44 -2.82
C THR A 41 15.46 -3.09 -2.38
N PRO A 42 16.07 -2.43 -1.37
CA PRO A 42 15.53 -1.20 -0.79
C PRO A 42 15.33 -0.07 -1.82
N GLU A 43 16.11 -0.07 -2.89
CA GLU A 43 16.04 0.94 -3.98
C GLU A 43 14.70 0.93 -4.74
N LEU A 44 13.95 -0.16 -4.70
CA LEU A 44 12.63 -0.26 -5.33
C LEU A 44 11.50 0.29 -4.45
N VAL A 45 11.80 0.57 -3.19
CA VAL A 45 10.85 1.10 -2.21
C VAL A 45 11.12 2.59 -2.02
N PRO A 46 10.09 3.44 -2.02
CA PRO A 46 8.67 3.14 -2.17
C PRO A 46 8.15 3.14 -3.62
N GLY A 47 8.85 3.75 -4.55
CA GLY A 47 8.34 4.16 -5.86
C GLY A 47 7.75 3.03 -6.71
N SER A 48 8.52 1.92 -6.91
CA SER A 48 8.06 0.79 -7.73
C SER A 48 6.81 0.13 -7.15
N ILE A 49 6.72 0.03 -5.81
CA ILE A 49 5.55 -0.55 -5.14
C ILE A 49 4.32 0.34 -5.31
N ILE A 50 4.47 1.67 -5.19
CA ILE A 50 3.38 2.62 -5.42
C ILE A 50 2.86 2.49 -6.86
N LEU A 51 3.75 2.37 -7.84
CA LEU A 51 3.39 2.17 -9.25
C LEU A 51 2.59 0.88 -9.44
N MET A 52 3.06 -0.23 -8.87
CA MET A 52 2.37 -1.53 -8.94
C MET A 52 1.02 -1.50 -8.23
N ALA A 53 0.95 -0.87 -7.05
CA ALA A 53 -0.31 -0.71 -6.30
C ALA A 53 -1.31 0.17 -7.05
N MET A 54 -0.85 1.19 -7.79
CA MET A 54 -1.68 2.02 -8.67
C MET A 54 -2.32 1.18 -9.78
N LEU A 55 -1.58 0.27 -10.40
CA LEU A 55 -2.12 -0.61 -11.44
C LEU A 55 -3.24 -1.52 -10.91
N VAL A 56 -3.03 -2.19 -9.78
CA VAL A 56 -4.07 -3.02 -9.14
C VAL A 56 -5.27 -2.16 -8.72
N GLY A 57 -4.99 -1.00 -8.12
CA GLY A 57 -6.01 -0.02 -7.73
C GLY A 57 -6.85 0.42 -8.93
N GLY A 58 -6.22 0.78 -10.05
CA GLY A 58 -6.90 1.18 -11.29
C GLY A 58 -7.79 0.08 -11.86
N LEU A 59 -7.29 -1.15 -11.92
CA LEU A 59 -8.07 -2.30 -12.37
C LEU A 59 -9.27 -2.60 -11.46
N THR A 60 -9.10 -2.42 -10.15
CA THR A 60 -10.16 -2.65 -9.17
C THR A 60 -11.17 -1.50 -9.17
N ALA A 61 -10.71 -0.24 -9.24
CA ALA A 61 -11.57 0.93 -9.33
C ALA A 61 -12.43 0.89 -10.60
N LYS A 62 -11.83 0.56 -11.76
CA LYS A 62 -12.58 0.43 -13.03
C LYS A 62 -13.73 -0.57 -12.94
N ARG A 63 -13.56 -1.65 -12.18
CA ARG A 63 -14.61 -2.67 -12.00
C ARG A 63 -15.73 -2.24 -11.06
N ASN A 64 -15.46 -1.35 -10.12
CA ASN A 64 -16.39 -0.93 -9.08
C ASN A 64 -16.72 0.56 -9.18
N LEU A 65 -16.59 1.19 -10.37
CA LEU A 65 -16.80 2.64 -10.55
C LEU A 65 -18.19 3.11 -10.08
N HIS A 66 -19.21 2.25 -10.23
CA HIS A 66 -20.58 2.54 -9.82
C HIS A 66 -20.76 2.71 -8.30
N ALA A 67 -19.83 2.16 -7.50
CA ALA A 67 -19.87 2.23 -6.05
C ALA A 67 -18.90 3.28 -5.46
N VAL A 68 -18.23 4.08 -6.30
CA VAL A 68 -17.31 5.13 -5.84
C VAL A 68 -18.08 6.37 -5.42
N GLU A 69 -17.85 6.82 -4.19
CA GLU A 69 -18.37 8.09 -3.66
C GLU A 69 -17.28 9.15 -3.60
N LEU A 70 -17.29 10.05 -4.58
CA LEU A 70 -16.28 11.11 -4.72
C LEU A 70 -16.30 12.13 -3.56
N SER A 71 -17.44 12.34 -2.92
CA SER A 71 -17.58 13.22 -1.75
C SER A 71 -16.65 12.80 -0.60
N ASP A 72 -16.58 11.50 -0.33
CA ASP A 72 -15.74 10.93 0.73
C ASP A 72 -14.25 11.06 0.39
N LEU A 73 -13.90 10.97 -0.89
CA LEU A 73 -12.52 11.02 -1.34
C LEU A 73 -11.92 12.43 -1.30
N LYS A 74 -12.72 13.48 -1.49
CA LYS A 74 -12.23 14.87 -1.57
C LYS A 74 -11.44 15.27 -0.32
N SER A 75 -12.01 15.09 0.86
CA SER A 75 -11.34 15.44 2.13
C SER A 75 -10.09 14.59 2.37
N ALA A 76 -10.14 13.31 2.04
CA ALA A 76 -9.00 12.41 2.15
C ALA A 76 -7.84 12.81 1.21
N ILE A 77 -8.15 13.18 -0.04
CA ILE A 77 -7.15 13.66 -1.00
C ILE A 77 -6.55 15.00 -0.57
N MET A 78 -7.37 15.92 -0.01
CA MET A 78 -6.85 17.17 0.53
C MET A 78 -5.84 16.94 1.67
N GLY A 79 -6.09 15.98 2.58
CA GLY A 79 -5.13 15.58 3.60
C GLY A 79 -3.91 14.84 3.03
N ARG A 80 -4.11 14.08 1.94
CA ARG A 80 -3.05 13.31 1.29
C ARG A 80 -1.91 14.18 0.76
N ILE A 81 -2.21 15.34 0.21
CA ILE A 81 -1.19 16.22 -0.39
C ILE A 81 -0.13 16.63 0.64
N PRO A 82 -0.47 17.34 1.75
CA PRO A 82 0.53 17.69 2.76
C PRO A 82 1.17 16.46 3.40
N GLY A 83 0.41 15.37 3.60
CA GLY A 83 0.98 14.13 4.11
C GLY A 83 2.04 13.53 3.17
N SER A 84 1.82 13.57 1.87
CA SER A 84 2.79 13.06 0.88
C SER A 84 4.04 13.93 0.81
N LEU A 85 3.93 15.23 0.96
CA LEU A 85 5.09 16.14 1.06
C LEU A 85 5.94 15.83 2.31
N LEU A 86 5.29 15.64 3.46
CA LEU A 86 5.98 15.24 4.69
C LEU A 86 6.64 13.86 4.56
N GLY A 87 5.97 12.90 3.92
CA GLY A 87 6.52 11.57 3.66
C GLY A 87 7.73 11.59 2.72
N ALA A 88 7.70 12.41 1.68
CA ALA A 88 8.85 12.60 0.79
C ALA A 88 10.00 13.32 1.50
N ALA A 89 9.73 14.35 2.31
CA ALA A 89 10.72 15.01 3.12
C ALA A 89 11.39 14.04 4.12
N LEU A 90 10.62 13.14 4.73
CA LEU A 90 11.17 12.09 5.58
C LEU A 90 12.16 11.21 4.82
N LEU A 91 11.84 10.80 3.59
CA LEU A 91 12.75 10.00 2.76
C LEU A 91 14.08 10.69 2.44
N THR A 92 14.10 12.01 2.33
CA THR A 92 15.32 12.76 2.00
C THR A 92 16.27 12.90 3.18
N VAL A 93 15.77 12.88 4.41
CA VAL A 93 16.56 13.11 5.62
C VAL A 93 16.76 11.87 6.49
N ALA A 94 15.95 10.84 6.30
CA ALA A 94 15.98 9.64 7.12
C ALA A 94 17.17 8.73 6.75
N SER A 95 17.86 8.24 7.78
CA SER A 95 18.84 7.18 7.62
C SER A 95 18.16 5.85 7.25
N GLN A 96 18.92 4.90 6.72
CA GLN A 96 18.42 3.56 6.43
C GLN A 96 17.79 2.91 7.68
N ARG A 97 18.42 3.08 8.84
CA ARG A 97 17.88 2.64 10.13
C ARG A 97 16.52 3.26 10.43
N THR A 98 16.40 4.57 10.30
CA THR A 98 15.12 5.29 10.51
C THR A 98 14.05 4.82 9.57
N MET A 99 14.38 4.57 8.31
CA MET A 99 13.42 4.05 7.31
C MET A 99 12.98 2.63 7.62
N GLY A 100 13.87 1.74 8.06
CA GLY A 100 13.51 0.39 8.49
C GLY A 100 12.55 0.40 9.68
N LEU A 101 12.86 1.22 10.71
CA LEU A 101 11.96 1.42 11.86
C LEU A 101 10.61 2.01 11.45
N PHE A 102 10.60 3.01 10.57
CA PHE A 102 9.37 3.62 10.07
C PHE A 102 8.53 2.63 9.26
N MET A 103 9.16 1.82 8.43
CA MET A 103 8.48 0.78 7.64
C MET A 103 7.88 -0.29 8.55
N GLY A 104 8.67 -0.86 9.45
CA GLY A 104 8.18 -1.87 10.39
C GLY A 104 7.09 -1.31 11.29
N GLY A 105 7.24 -0.09 11.81
CA GLY A 105 6.21 0.62 12.57
C GLY A 105 4.93 0.85 11.76
N SER A 106 5.04 1.20 10.48
CA SER A 106 3.89 1.37 9.57
C SER A 106 3.14 0.06 9.35
N VAL A 107 3.85 -1.07 9.22
CA VAL A 107 3.25 -2.39 9.10
C VAL A 107 2.55 -2.79 10.40
N LEU A 108 3.18 -2.63 11.55
CA LEU A 108 2.56 -2.94 12.85
C LEU A 108 1.35 -2.05 13.13
N PHE A 109 1.43 -0.76 12.78
CA PHE A 109 0.27 0.13 12.83
C PHE A 109 -0.86 -0.39 11.94
N ALA A 110 -0.55 -0.90 10.74
CA ALA A 110 -1.53 -1.50 9.84
C ALA A 110 -2.23 -2.70 10.48
N VAL A 111 -1.47 -3.56 11.16
CA VAL A 111 -1.99 -4.73 11.88
C VAL A 111 -2.89 -4.27 13.04
N MET A 112 -2.44 -3.34 13.87
CA MET A 112 -3.21 -2.81 14.99
C MET A 112 -4.50 -2.12 14.52
N ALA A 113 -4.43 -1.29 13.48
CA ALA A 113 -5.60 -0.64 12.90
C ALA A 113 -6.61 -1.68 12.36
N SER A 114 -6.12 -2.77 11.76
CA SER A 114 -6.97 -3.85 11.25
C SER A 114 -7.62 -4.69 12.35
N LEU A 115 -7.01 -4.78 13.52
CA LEU A 115 -7.53 -5.51 14.69
C LEU A 115 -8.39 -4.62 15.60
N SER A 116 -8.34 -3.30 15.39
CA SER A 116 -9.02 -2.32 16.25
C SER A 116 -10.53 -2.54 16.25
N PRO A 117 -11.16 -2.62 17.41
CA PRO A 117 -12.62 -2.65 17.57
C PRO A 117 -13.25 -1.26 17.42
N TYR A 118 -12.44 -0.20 17.41
CA TYR A 118 -12.92 1.17 17.34
C TYR A 118 -13.56 1.48 15.99
N LYS A 119 -14.82 1.88 16.02
CA LYS A 119 -15.58 2.32 14.85
C LYS A 119 -15.39 3.81 14.65
N VAL A 120 -14.49 4.18 13.76
CA VAL A 120 -14.30 5.59 13.37
C VAL A 120 -15.39 5.97 12.37
N GLN A 121 -16.13 7.05 12.64
CA GLN A 121 -17.11 7.57 11.69
C GLN A 121 -16.41 8.34 10.57
N ALA A 122 -16.76 8.05 9.31
CA ALA A 122 -16.32 8.78 8.15
C ALA A 122 -16.98 10.17 8.13
N ASN A 123 -16.19 11.20 8.35
CA ASN A 123 -16.57 12.59 8.19
C ASN A 123 -15.39 13.38 7.61
N GLY A 124 -15.62 14.64 7.21
CA GLY A 124 -14.58 15.44 6.57
C GLY A 124 -13.28 15.54 7.37
N LYS A 125 -13.35 15.65 8.70
CA LYS A 125 -12.17 15.77 9.57
C LYS A 125 -11.41 14.43 9.68
N THR A 126 -12.13 13.32 9.91
CA THR A 126 -11.51 11.99 10.03
C THR A 126 -10.92 11.52 8.71
N LEU A 127 -11.59 11.81 7.58
CA LEU A 127 -11.08 11.53 6.25
C LEU A 127 -9.84 12.36 5.91
N PHE A 128 -9.82 13.66 6.26
CA PHE A 128 -8.64 14.50 6.09
C PHE A 128 -7.46 13.97 6.92
N SER A 129 -7.68 13.67 8.21
CA SER A 129 -6.62 13.14 9.10
C SER A 129 -6.11 11.78 8.62
N ALA A 130 -7.01 10.89 8.19
CA ALA A 130 -6.63 9.61 7.61
C ALA A 130 -5.85 9.78 6.30
N GLY A 131 -6.24 10.75 5.46
CA GLY A 131 -5.53 11.13 4.27
C GLY A 131 -4.11 11.66 4.56
N LEU A 132 -3.95 12.51 5.57
CA LEU A 132 -2.66 13.03 6.01
C LEU A 132 -1.72 11.89 6.46
N VAL A 133 -2.18 11.06 7.40
CA VAL A 133 -1.39 9.92 7.91
C VAL A 133 -1.09 8.92 6.78
N SER A 134 -2.09 8.60 5.94
CA SER A 134 -1.92 7.79 4.75
C SER A 134 -0.90 8.41 3.78
N GLY A 135 -0.83 9.74 3.70
CA GLY A 135 0.13 10.47 2.91
C GLY A 135 1.56 10.26 3.37
N ILE A 136 1.80 10.47 4.66
CA ILE A 136 3.13 10.27 5.26
C ILE A 136 3.57 8.82 5.07
N MET A 137 2.79 7.87 5.55
CA MET A 137 3.11 6.45 5.50
C MET A 137 3.21 5.94 4.05
N GLY A 138 2.23 6.28 3.21
CA GLY A 138 2.16 5.77 1.84
C GLY A 138 3.26 6.31 0.93
N THR A 139 3.72 7.54 1.11
CA THR A 139 4.80 8.10 0.31
C THR A 139 6.16 7.64 0.84
N ALA A 140 6.36 7.54 2.15
CA ALA A 140 7.62 7.11 2.73
C ALA A 140 7.83 5.57 2.69
N SER A 141 6.78 4.77 2.90
CA SER A 141 6.88 3.29 3.00
C SER A 141 5.99 2.52 2.02
N SER A 142 5.28 3.18 1.14
CA SER A 142 4.22 2.62 0.28
C SER A 142 2.96 2.16 1.04
N ILE A 143 2.96 2.12 2.38
CA ILE A 143 1.91 1.52 3.23
C ILE A 143 0.90 2.59 3.64
N GLY A 144 0.14 3.14 2.70
CA GLY A 144 -0.86 4.18 2.96
C GLY A 144 -2.29 3.67 3.20
N GLY A 145 -2.52 2.37 3.09
CA GLY A 145 -3.87 1.79 3.14
C GLY A 145 -4.58 1.84 4.49
N PRO A 146 -3.94 1.45 5.58
CA PRO A 146 -4.58 1.20 6.86
C PRO A 146 -5.32 2.38 7.47
N PRO A 147 -4.80 3.62 7.47
CA PRO A 147 -5.55 4.76 8.01
C PRO A 147 -6.90 4.98 7.29
N MET A 148 -6.89 4.83 5.97
CA MET A 148 -8.11 4.99 5.17
C MET A 148 -9.08 3.83 5.37
N ALA A 149 -8.57 2.59 5.42
CA ALA A 149 -9.39 1.41 5.69
C ALA A 149 -10.08 1.49 7.05
N LEU A 150 -9.41 2.04 8.08
CA LEU A 150 -9.97 2.23 9.40
C LEU A 150 -11.17 3.20 9.40
N VAL A 151 -11.09 4.30 8.66
CA VAL A 151 -12.19 5.28 8.58
C VAL A 151 -13.35 4.74 7.74
N MET A 152 -13.06 3.94 6.71
CA MET A 152 -14.08 3.39 5.80
C MET A 152 -14.67 2.04 6.24
N GLN A 153 -14.23 1.46 7.36
CA GLN A 153 -14.60 0.09 7.79
C GLN A 153 -16.10 -0.15 8.04
N ASN A 154 -16.87 0.92 8.23
CA ASN A 154 -18.33 0.83 8.45
C ASN A 154 -19.15 0.81 7.15
N GLN A 155 -18.50 0.95 6.00
CA GLN A 155 -19.14 0.88 4.69
C GLN A 155 -19.29 -0.58 4.23
N SER A 156 -20.11 -0.83 3.21
CA SER A 156 -20.20 -2.16 2.60
C SER A 156 -18.87 -2.56 1.98
N SER A 157 -18.58 -3.86 1.93
CA SER A 157 -17.31 -4.37 1.37
C SER A 157 -17.08 -3.93 -0.08
N GLU A 158 -18.13 -3.71 -0.83
CA GLU A 158 -18.06 -3.21 -2.22
C GLU A 158 -17.65 -1.73 -2.26
N ARG A 159 -18.29 -0.88 -1.43
CA ARG A 159 -17.93 0.54 -1.29
C ARG A 159 -16.51 0.72 -0.78
N ILE A 160 -16.10 -0.07 0.22
CA ILE A 160 -14.72 -0.04 0.74
C ILE A 160 -13.74 -0.30 -0.40
N ARG A 161 -13.93 -1.38 -1.18
CA ARG A 161 -13.05 -1.69 -2.32
C ARG A 161 -13.05 -0.60 -3.38
N ALA A 162 -14.22 -0.06 -3.72
CA ALA A 162 -14.36 0.98 -4.72
C ALA A 162 -13.64 2.27 -4.29
N ASN A 163 -13.98 2.78 -3.11
CA ASN A 163 -13.43 4.03 -2.59
C ASN A 163 -11.93 3.94 -2.30
N LEU A 164 -11.45 2.85 -1.66
CA LEU A 164 -10.02 2.65 -1.43
C LEU A 164 -9.25 2.54 -2.74
N SER A 165 -9.75 1.80 -3.72
CA SER A 165 -9.07 1.65 -5.01
C SER A 165 -8.98 2.97 -5.76
N ALA A 166 -10.05 3.75 -5.80
CA ALA A 166 -10.06 5.08 -6.41
C ALA A 166 -9.12 6.05 -5.67
N TYR A 167 -9.17 6.04 -4.32
CA TYR A 167 -8.27 6.81 -3.48
C TYR A 167 -6.80 6.45 -3.76
N PHE A 168 -6.46 5.17 -3.89
CA PHE A 168 -5.08 4.74 -4.14
C PHE A 168 -4.56 5.14 -5.51
N VAL A 169 -5.40 5.16 -6.54
CA VAL A 169 -5.01 5.68 -7.85
C VAL A 169 -4.63 7.16 -7.73
N ALA A 170 -5.52 7.99 -7.16
CA ALA A 170 -5.25 9.40 -6.96
C ALA A 170 -4.02 9.63 -6.06
N SER A 171 -3.92 8.87 -4.96
CA SER A 171 -2.79 8.92 -4.03
C SER A 171 -1.46 8.55 -4.68
N ALA A 172 -1.45 7.53 -5.54
CA ALA A 172 -0.26 7.09 -6.25
C ALA A 172 0.22 8.17 -7.23
N VAL A 173 -0.69 8.81 -7.96
CA VAL A 173 -0.35 9.93 -8.84
C VAL A 173 0.31 11.05 -8.03
N ILE A 174 -0.29 11.46 -6.90
CA ILE A 174 0.28 12.51 -6.02
C ILE A 174 1.68 12.09 -5.51
N SER A 175 1.79 10.88 -4.95
CA SER A 175 3.06 10.42 -4.37
C SER A 175 4.15 10.27 -5.42
N LEU A 176 3.87 9.64 -6.57
CA LEU A 176 4.85 9.47 -7.65
C LEU A 176 5.30 10.82 -8.22
N SER A 177 4.38 11.79 -8.38
CA SER A 177 4.74 13.14 -8.82
C SER A 177 5.69 13.83 -7.83
N ILE A 178 5.40 13.76 -6.52
CA ILE A 178 6.25 14.34 -5.48
C ILE A 178 7.60 13.62 -5.42
N LEU A 179 7.62 12.27 -5.46
CA LEU A 179 8.84 11.46 -5.44
C LEU A 179 9.71 11.69 -6.69
N THR A 180 9.09 11.91 -7.86
CA THR A 180 9.82 12.29 -9.08
C THR A 180 10.47 13.65 -8.92
N TYR A 181 9.72 14.65 -8.41
CA TYR A 181 10.25 15.98 -8.18
C TYR A 181 11.39 15.99 -7.15
N SER A 182 11.32 15.18 -6.10
CA SER A 182 12.36 15.04 -5.08
C SER A 182 13.52 14.10 -5.46
N GLY A 183 13.52 13.55 -6.69
CA GLY A 183 14.58 12.65 -7.17
C GLY A 183 14.54 11.22 -6.59
N GLN A 184 13.47 10.88 -5.85
CA GLN A 184 13.31 9.56 -5.21
C GLN A 184 12.61 8.51 -6.09
N PHE A 185 12.04 8.94 -7.23
CA PHE A 185 11.46 8.07 -8.23
C PHE A 185 12.01 8.43 -9.60
N GLY A 186 12.75 7.50 -10.21
CA GLY A 186 13.41 7.69 -11.50
C GLY A 186 13.25 6.49 -12.41
N TRP A 187 14.11 6.43 -13.42
CA TRP A 187 14.08 5.41 -14.45
C TRP A 187 14.24 3.98 -13.90
N VAL A 188 15.06 3.80 -12.86
CA VAL A 188 15.30 2.49 -12.22
C VAL A 188 14.00 1.96 -11.63
N GLN A 189 13.34 2.76 -10.77
CA GLN A 189 12.10 2.37 -10.13
C GLN A 189 10.97 2.13 -11.14
N LEU A 190 10.91 2.96 -12.19
CA LEU A 190 9.95 2.80 -13.28
C LEU A 190 10.17 1.49 -14.04
N LYS A 191 11.42 1.22 -14.46
CA LYS A 191 11.79 0.01 -15.21
C LYS A 191 11.41 -1.26 -14.44
N TYR A 192 11.81 -1.36 -13.18
CA TYR A 192 11.50 -2.53 -12.37
C TYR A 192 10.03 -2.60 -11.98
N GLY A 193 9.38 -1.47 -11.71
CA GLY A 193 7.95 -1.43 -11.51
C GLY A 193 7.17 -2.00 -12.70
N LEU A 194 7.59 -1.66 -13.93
CA LEU A 194 7.00 -2.18 -15.16
C LEU A 194 7.36 -3.65 -15.42
N MET A 195 8.58 -4.07 -15.09
CA MET A 195 9.03 -5.45 -15.23
C MET A 195 8.15 -6.44 -14.43
N PHE A 196 7.68 -6.03 -13.26
CA PHE A 196 6.82 -6.86 -12.41
C PHE A 196 5.32 -6.74 -12.71
N VAL A 197 4.91 -5.94 -13.72
CA VAL A 197 3.50 -5.83 -14.13
C VAL A 197 2.87 -7.20 -14.44
N PRO A 198 3.49 -8.14 -15.17
CA PRO A 198 2.89 -9.45 -15.41
C PRO A 198 2.55 -10.20 -14.11
N CYS A 199 3.44 -10.10 -13.11
CA CYS A 199 3.24 -10.73 -11.81
C CYS A 199 2.05 -10.08 -11.06
N VAL A 200 1.98 -8.75 -11.08
CA VAL A 200 0.86 -7.97 -10.52
C VAL A 200 -0.46 -8.36 -11.17
N LEU A 201 -0.48 -8.47 -12.50
CA LEU A 201 -1.68 -8.86 -13.25
C LEU A 201 -2.09 -10.30 -12.91
N ALA A 202 -1.14 -11.23 -12.84
CA ALA A 202 -1.40 -12.63 -12.48
C ALA A 202 -2.01 -12.73 -11.07
N GLY A 203 -1.41 -12.06 -10.06
CA GLY A 203 -1.94 -12.01 -8.70
C GLY A 203 -3.36 -11.43 -8.64
N ASN A 204 -3.61 -10.33 -9.37
CA ASN A 204 -4.93 -9.72 -9.43
C ASN A 204 -5.97 -10.59 -10.18
N LEU A 205 -5.57 -11.32 -11.21
CA LEU A 205 -6.45 -12.27 -11.91
C LEU A 205 -6.83 -13.45 -11.01
N VAL A 206 -5.87 -14.01 -10.28
CA VAL A 206 -6.12 -15.07 -9.29
C VAL A 206 -7.02 -14.55 -8.17
N ALA A 207 -6.76 -13.35 -7.65
CA ALA A 207 -7.64 -12.70 -6.68
C ALA A 207 -9.09 -12.66 -7.14
N ARG A 208 -9.31 -12.26 -8.39
CA ARG A 208 -10.65 -12.16 -8.98
C ARG A 208 -11.40 -13.50 -9.00
N LYS A 209 -10.69 -14.61 -9.27
CA LYS A 209 -11.27 -15.95 -9.27
C LYS A 209 -11.51 -16.48 -7.86
N LEU A 210 -10.64 -16.12 -6.91
CA LEU A 210 -10.70 -16.61 -5.53
C LEU A 210 -11.74 -15.89 -4.66
N VAL A 211 -11.97 -14.59 -4.89
CA VAL A 211 -12.89 -13.77 -4.06
C VAL A 211 -14.25 -14.43 -3.78
N PRO A 212 -14.92 -15.07 -4.74
CA PRO A 212 -16.20 -15.73 -4.50
C PRO A 212 -16.11 -17.01 -3.67
N HIS A 213 -14.94 -17.64 -3.57
CA HIS A 213 -14.76 -18.99 -3.03
C HIS A 213 -13.99 -19.05 -1.70
N VAL A 214 -13.36 -17.95 -1.29
CA VAL A 214 -12.46 -17.96 -0.11
C VAL A 214 -13.07 -17.18 1.05
N ASN A 215 -12.93 -17.76 2.25
CA ASN A 215 -13.31 -17.09 3.48
C ASN A 215 -12.39 -15.88 3.71
N GLN A 216 -12.93 -14.68 3.50
CA GLN A 216 -12.19 -13.41 3.64
C GLN A 216 -11.60 -13.25 5.05
N ALA A 217 -12.23 -13.81 6.08
CA ALA A 217 -11.71 -13.76 7.46
C ALA A 217 -10.43 -14.59 7.61
N MET A 218 -10.31 -15.73 6.91
CA MET A 218 -9.12 -16.57 6.93
C MET A 218 -7.94 -15.90 6.21
N ILE A 219 -8.20 -15.33 5.03
CA ILE A 219 -7.19 -14.55 4.30
C ILE A 219 -6.69 -13.40 5.18
N ARG A 220 -7.61 -12.66 5.81
CA ARG A 220 -7.26 -11.54 6.70
C ARG A 220 -6.37 -11.98 7.86
N LYS A 221 -6.69 -13.09 8.53
CA LYS A 221 -5.87 -13.62 9.63
C LYS A 221 -4.47 -14.01 9.15
N ALA A 222 -4.36 -14.74 8.05
CA ALA A 222 -3.07 -15.14 7.49
C ALA A 222 -2.21 -13.93 7.11
N LEU A 223 -2.83 -12.90 6.53
CA LEU A 223 -2.17 -11.64 6.21
C LEU A 223 -1.66 -10.90 7.44
N LEU A 224 -2.50 -10.76 8.46
CA LEU A 224 -2.10 -10.07 9.68
C LEU A 224 -0.90 -10.78 10.34
N LEU A 225 -0.88 -12.11 10.32
CA LEU A 225 0.25 -12.89 10.82
C LEU A 225 1.52 -12.62 10.01
N LEU A 226 1.43 -12.74 8.69
CA LEU A 226 2.56 -12.50 7.78
C LEU A 226 3.09 -11.06 7.90
N CYS A 227 2.19 -10.09 7.97
CA CYS A 227 2.55 -8.69 8.16
C CYS A 227 3.21 -8.44 9.52
N SER A 228 2.72 -9.08 10.59
CA SER A 228 3.34 -8.96 11.92
C SER A 228 4.78 -9.47 11.90
N VAL A 229 5.01 -10.65 11.32
CA VAL A 229 6.36 -11.21 11.18
C VAL A 229 7.25 -10.30 10.34
N ALA A 230 6.77 -9.85 9.17
CA ALA A 230 7.54 -8.97 8.29
C ALA A 230 7.85 -7.60 8.93
N GLY A 231 6.87 -7.01 9.65
CA GLY A 231 7.07 -5.74 10.35
C GLY A 231 8.08 -5.85 11.49
N ILE A 232 8.00 -6.93 12.29
CA ILE A 232 8.97 -7.21 13.36
C ILE A 232 10.37 -7.45 12.76
N SER A 233 10.47 -8.24 11.70
CA SER A 233 11.76 -8.49 11.03
C SER A 233 12.38 -7.20 10.49
N ALA A 234 11.59 -6.31 9.92
CA ALA A 234 12.07 -5.01 9.44
C ALA A 234 12.60 -4.12 10.58
N ILE A 235 11.98 -4.17 11.76
CA ILE A 235 12.46 -3.44 12.95
C ILE A 235 13.76 -4.07 13.46
N ILE A 236 13.81 -5.40 13.60
CA ILE A 236 15.00 -6.09 14.09
C ILE A 236 16.21 -5.85 13.17
N SER A 237 16.00 -5.89 11.85
CA SER A 237 17.08 -5.63 10.88
C SER A 237 17.54 -4.17 10.86
N ALA A 238 16.76 -3.25 11.43
CA ALA A 238 17.10 -1.83 11.51
C ALA A 238 17.81 -1.43 12.82
N ILE A 239 17.86 -2.30 13.83
CA ILE A 239 18.53 -2.07 15.11
C ILE A 239 19.96 -2.52 15.05
#